data_1947c7636c0c84e83ec4bed1efe819e1
#
_entry.id   1947c7636c0c84e83ec4bed1efe819e1
#
_cell.length_a   1.000
_cell.length_b   1.000
_cell.length_c   1.000
_cell.angle_alpha   90.00
_cell.angle_beta   90.00
_cell.angle_gamma   90.00
#
_symmetry.space_group_name_H-M   'P 1'
#
loop_
_entity.id
_entity.type
_entity.pdbx_description
1 polymer ?
#
loop_
_entity_poly.entity_id
_entity_poly.type
_entity_poly.pdbx_seq_one_letter_code
_entity_poly.pdbx_strand_id
1 'polypeptide(L)'
;MSETAVGEANVRAATAETTERKCPITIHTYWDPHVFLVSTLRINQITADLTEELRHLVLWPDKPLDYVRLDEDKNGYHFGAFVPGRDKPVAVISVFFEPIPSVGSNDRTASGDHGTTVRFRKFACHPEFQGQGIGTSLLRYAASYCTSKGATVFWCDARLSSSQWYEKRGLVPFGDTFFKDTVEYTRMKMMLVDSEADGQLGSQCGVAS
;
A
#
# COMPACT_ATOMS: atom_id res chain seq x y z
N MET A 1 -45.65 -47.12 -67.85
CA MET A 1 -46.66 -47.73 -67.01
C MET A 1 -46.63 -46.99 -65.68
N SER A 2 -47.68 -46.27 -65.54
CA SER A 2 -48.54 -45.94 -64.38
C SER A 2 -47.81 -45.36 -63.15
N GLU A 3 -48.00 -44.10 -62.90
CA GLU A 3 -49.09 -43.46 -62.14
C GLU A 3 -49.04 -43.90 -60.64
N THR A 4 -49.04 -43.05 -59.72
CA THR A 4 -50.13 -42.18 -59.33
C THR A 4 -49.66 -41.09 -58.35
N ALA A 5 -50.29 -39.95 -58.51
CA ALA A 5 -50.29 -38.75 -57.67
C ALA A 5 -50.99 -38.91 -56.32
N VAL A 6 -50.96 -37.97 -55.50
CA VAL A 6 -51.87 -37.37 -54.50
C VAL A 6 -51.05 -37.02 -53.24
N GLY A 7 -51.02 -35.90 -52.61
CA GLY A 7 -51.89 -34.74 -52.63
C GLY A 7 -51.39 -33.73 -51.55
N GLU A 8 -51.70 -32.51 -51.77
CA GLU A 8 -51.42 -31.37 -51.01
C GLU A 8 -51.91 -31.40 -49.55
N ALA A 9 -51.11 -30.79 -48.66
CA ALA A 9 -51.66 -30.08 -47.54
C ALA A 9 -50.75 -28.93 -47.16
N ASN A 10 -51.21 -27.76 -47.50
CA ASN A 10 -50.62 -26.47 -47.26
C ASN A 10 -50.89 -26.08 -45.80
N VAL A 11 -49.84 -25.98 -44.95
CA VAL A 11 -49.93 -25.34 -43.65
C VAL A 11 -48.89 -24.23 -43.59
N ARG A 12 -49.37 -23.02 -43.75
CA ARG A 12 -48.62 -21.82 -43.45
C ARG A 12 -48.29 -21.76 -41.95
N ALA A 13 -47.04 -21.89 -41.59
CA ALA A 13 -46.54 -21.50 -40.31
C ALA A 13 -45.82 -20.16 -40.47
N ALA A 14 -46.32 -19.14 -39.77
CA ALA A 14 -45.75 -17.83 -39.74
C ALA A 14 -44.43 -17.87 -38.98
N THR A 15 -43.34 -17.62 -39.64
CA THR A 15 -42.04 -17.38 -39.03
C THR A 15 -42.02 -15.96 -38.45
N ALA A 16 -42.11 -15.85 -37.13
CA ALA A 16 -41.79 -14.60 -36.42
C ALA A 16 -40.28 -14.40 -36.49
N GLU A 17 -39.85 -13.45 -37.29
CA GLU A 17 -38.49 -12.92 -37.27
C GLU A 17 -38.27 -12.14 -35.96
N THR A 18 -37.62 -12.80 -35.00
CA THR A 18 -37.08 -12.15 -33.83
C THR A 18 -35.79 -11.46 -34.25
N THR A 19 -35.88 -10.15 -34.53
CA THR A 19 -34.72 -9.27 -34.76
C THR A 19 -33.99 -9.09 -33.44
N GLU A 20 -33.04 -9.94 -33.14
CA GLU A 20 -32.04 -9.71 -32.10
C GLU A 20 -31.16 -8.51 -32.51
N ARG A 21 -31.46 -7.35 -31.97
CA ARG A 21 -30.55 -6.20 -31.98
C ARG A 21 -29.36 -6.53 -31.08
N LYS A 22 -28.31 -7.14 -31.64
CA LYS A 22 -26.97 -7.15 -31.04
C LYS A 22 -26.47 -5.71 -30.98
N CYS A 23 -26.58 -5.07 -29.81
CA CYS A 23 -25.72 -3.96 -29.47
C CYS A 23 -24.29 -4.49 -29.38
N PRO A 24 -23.34 -4.03 -30.16
CA PRO A 24 -21.94 -4.32 -29.93
C PRO A 24 -21.51 -3.51 -28.72
N ILE A 25 -21.53 -4.11 -27.52
CA ILE A 25 -20.80 -3.58 -26.37
C ILE A 25 -19.34 -3.79 -26.72
N THR A 26 -18.73 -2.81 -27.36
CA THR A 26 -17.28 -2.73 -27.46
C THR A 26 -16.77 -2.43 -26.07
N ILE A 27 -16.44 -3.48 -25.32
CA ILE A 27 -15.70 -3.35 -24.07
C ILE A 27 -14.30 -2.89 -24.51
N HIS A 28 -14.09 -1.57 -24.57
CA HIS A 28 -12.75 -1.02 -24.51
C HIS A 28 -12.24 -1.31 -23.11
N THR A 29 -11.61 -2.47 -22.93
CA THR A 29 -10.75 -2.70 -21.77
C THR A 29 -9.60 -1.71 -21.89
N TYR A 30 -9.78 -0.56 -21.26
CA TYR A 30 -8.70 0.40 -21.09
C TYR A 30 -7.69 -0.28 -20.15
N TRP A 31 -6.68 -0.86 -20.74
CA TRP A 31 -5.61 -1.52 -20.03
C TRP A 31 -4.72 -0.41 -19.43
N ASP A 32 -4.97 -0.06 -18.17
CA ASP A 32 -4.10 0.85 -17.42
C ASP A 32 -2.97 0.02 -16.78
N PRO A 33 -1.73 0.15 -17.28
CA PRO A 33 -0.59 -0.59 -16.75
C PRO A 33 -0.36 -0.34 -15.26
N HIS A 34 -0.71 0.84 -14.76
CA HIS A 34 -0.55 1.20 -13.35
C HIS A 34 -1.54 0.46 -12.46
N VAL A 35 -2.80 0.32 -12.88
CA VAL A 35 -3.82 -0.45 -12.16
C VAL A 35 -3.45 -1.93 -12.14
N PHE A 36 -2.99 -2.47 -13.26
CA PHE A 36 -2.55 -3.86 -13.34
C PHE A 36 -1.35 -4.13 -12.43
N LEU A 37 -0.36 -3.25 -12.42
CA LEU A 37 0.85 -3.42 -11.61
C LEU A 37 0.53 -3.45 -10.11
N VAL A 38 -0.35 -2.57 -9.64
CA VAL A 38 -0.75 -2.53 -8.22
C VAL A 38 -1.58 -3.75 -7.84
N SER A 39 -2.44 -4.25 -8.74
CA SER A 39 -3.25 -5.46 -8.49
C SER A 39 -2.43 -6.75 -8.43
N THR A 40 -1.24 -6.76 -9.04
CA THR A 40 -0.33 -7.92 -9.04
C THR A 40 0.85 -7.76 -8.08
N LEU A 41 0.92 -6.63 -7.36
CA LEU A 41 1.96 -6.34 -6.40
C LEU A 41 1.91 -7.33 -5.23
N ARG A 42 3.03 -7.99 -4.96
CA ARG A 42 3.19 -8.84 -3.76
C ARG A 42 4.02 -8.09 -2.73
N ILE A 43 3.55 -8.02 -1.51
CA ILE A 43 4.31 -7.46 -0.38
C ILE A 43 4.52 -8.56 0.64
N ASN A 44 5.78 -8.80 0.99
CA ASN A 44 6.16 -9.84 1.91
C ASN A 44 7.10 -9.28 2.99
N GLN A 45 7.11 -9.92 4.15
CA GLN A 45 8.20 -9.77 5.08
C GLN A 45 9.44 -10.45 4.48
N ILE A 46 10.58 -9.78 4.60
CA ILE A 46 11.87 -10.19 4.05
C ILE A 46 12.97 -10.10 5.10
N THR A 47 14.13 -10.65 4.81
CA THR A 47 15.32 -10.50 5.64
C THR A 47 16.01 -9.14 5.39
N ALA A 48 16.83 -8.67 6.31
CA ALA A 48 17.50 -7.37 6.23
C ALA A 48 18.41 -7.27 4.98
N ASP A 49 19.12 -8.34 4.66
CA ASP A 49 20.02 -8.41 3.50
C ASP A 49 19.34 -8.12 2.17
N LEU A 50 18.08 -8.56 2.00
CA LEU A 50 17.30 -8.26 0.80
C LEU A 50 16.94 -6.77 0.66
N THR A 51 17.14 -5.97 1.70
CA THR A 51 16.90 -4.52 1.64
C THR A 51 18.14 -3.74 1.19
N GLU A 52 19.34 -4.29 1.36
CA GLU A 52 20.62 -3.57 1.26
C GLU A 52 20.85 -2.96 -0.12
N GLU A 53 20.67 -3.74 -1.18
CA GLU A 53 20.90 -3.29 -2.55
C GLU A 53 20.04 -2.06 -2.89
N LEU A 54 18.76 -2.10 -2.53
CA LEU A 54 17.84 -1.01 -2.83
C LEU A 54 18.05 0.20 -1.91
N ARG A 55 18.38 -0.02 -0.64
CA ARG A 55 18.82 1.05 0.26
C ARG A 55 20.06 1.76 -0.28
N HIS A 56 21.04 1.02 -0.77
CA HIS A 56 22.26 1.57 -1.35
C HIS A 56 21.95 2.36 -2.62
N LEU A 57 21.29 1.75 -3.58
CA LEU A 57 20.95 2.37 -4.86
C LEU A 57 20.19 3.70 -4.70
N VAL A 58 19.23 3.77 -3.75
CA VAL A 58 18.28 4.89 -3.67
C VAL A 58 18.69 5.94 -2.63
N LEU A 59 19.24 5.50 -1.51
CA LEU A 59 19.46 6.41 -0.38
C LEU A 59 20.91 6.89 -0.30
N TRP A 60 21.88 6.05 -0.65
CA TRP A 60 23.32 6.34 -0.54
C TRP A 60 24.14 5.69 -1.64
N PRO A 61 23.94 6.02 -2.92
CA PRO A 61 24.64 5.40 -4.03
C PRO A 61 26.16 5.63 -3.98
N ASP A 62 26.60 6.73 -3.36
CA ASP A 62 28.01 7.12 -3.28
C ASP A 62 28.74 6.59 -2.03
N LYS A 63 28.05 5.81 -1.18
CA LYS A 63 28.64 5.24 0.04
C LYS A 63 28.95 3.75 -0.16
N PRO A 64 29.85 3.17 0.62
CA PRO A 64 30.03 1.72 0.62
C PRO A 64 28.75 0.97 1.00
N LEU A 65 28.58 -0.26 0.49
CA LEU A 65 27.37 -1.07 0.76
C LEU A 65 27.11 -1.25 2.27
N ASP A 66 28.15 -1.41 3.06
CA ASP A 66 28.02 -1.57 4.53
C ASP A 66 27.39 -0.36 5.22
N TYR A 67 27.47 0.83 4.60
CA TYR A 67 26.86 2.05 5.15
C TYR A 67 25.34 1.99 5.28
N VAL A 68 24.68 1.16 4.50
CA VAL A 68 23.21 1.05 4.51
C VAL A 68 22.68 0.09 5.55
N ARG A 69 23.56 -0.70 6.17
CA ARG A 69 23.23 -1.62 7.27
C ARG A 69 22.99 -0.83 8.55
N LEU A 70 22.07 -1.33 9.37
CA LEU A 70 21.83 -0.81 10.72
C LEU A 70 22.16 -1.92 11.71
N ASP A 71 22.79 -1.56 12.83
CA ASP A 71 23.04 -2.51 13.92
C ASP A 71 21.74 -3.12 14.46
N GLU A 72 20.64 -2.33 14.37
CA GLU A 72 19.31 -2.71 14.80
C GLU A 72 18.57 -3.60 13.78
N ASP A 73 19.09 -3.79 12.56
CA ASP A 73 18.38 -4.57 11.51
C ASP A 73 18.01 -5.98 11.97
N LYS A 74 18.83 -6.60 12.86
CA LYS A 74 18.53 -7.90 13.46
C LYS A 74 17.26 -7.94 14.32
N ASN A 75 16.81 -6.78 14.82
CA ASN A 75 15.64 -6.63 15.69
C ASN A 75 14.46 -5.96 14.95
N GLY A 76 14.63 -5.62 13.68
CA GLY A 76 13.62 -4.98 12.86
C GLY A 76 12.74 -5.96 12.09
N TYR A 77 11.60 -5.46 11.63
CA TYR A 77 10.80 -6.13 10.61
C TYR A 77 11.02 -5.43 9.29
N HIS A 78 11.34 -6.19 8.26
CA HIS A 78 11.62 -5.65 6.93
C HIS A 78 10.58 -6.14 5.95
N PHE A 79 10.11 -5.27 5.07
CA PHE A 79 9.12 -5.59 4.05
C PHE A 79 9.63 -5.19 2.69
N GLY A 80 9.35 -6.04 1.70
CA GLY A 80 9.65 -5.82 0.30
C GLY A 80 8.41 -5.92 -0.56
N ALA A 81 8.31 -5.02 -1.53
CA ALA A 81 7.30 -5.06 -2.57
C ALA A 81 7.90 -5.62 -3.85
N PHE A 82 7.24 -6.61 -4.44
CA PHE A 82 7.67 -7.35 -5.62
C PHE A 82 6.68 -7.20 -6.76
N VAL A 83 7.20 -6.99 -7.96
CA VAL A 83 6.40 -6.95 -9.18
C VAL A 83 6.60 -8.25 -9.99
N PRO A 84 5.65 -8.63 -10.86
CA PRO A 84 5.80 -9.81 -11.71
C PRO A 84 7.11 -9.80 -12.51
N GLY A 85 7.75 -10.97 -12.58
CA GLY A 85 8.99 -11.15 -13.35
C GLY A 85 10.25 -10.60 -12.67
N ARG A 86 10.18 -10.15 -11.40
CA ARG A 86 11.35 -9.76 -10.61
C ARG A 86 11.44 -10.55 -9.30
N ASP A 87 12.62 -11.11 -9.04
CA ASP A 87 12.91 -11.89 -7.82
C ASP A 87 13.36 -10.98 -6.66
N LYS A 88 13.88 -9.79 -6.98
CA LYS A 88 14.29 -8.78 -5.99
C LYS A 88 13.18 -7.78 -5.75
N PRO A 89 13.05 -7.25 -4.50
CA PRO A 89 12.07 -6.22 -4.20
C PRO A 89 12.37 -4.93 -4.97
N VAL A 90 11.32 -4.25 -5.44
CA VAL A 90 11.41 -2.94 -6.10
C VAL A 90 11.13 -1.78 -5.13
N ALA A 91 10.62 -2.07 -3.95
CA ALA A 91 10.57 -1.13 -2.82
C ALA A 91 10.77 -1.88 -1.51
N VAL A 92 11.40 -1.23 -0.52
CA VAL A 92 11.69 -1.79 0.79
C VAL A 92 11.41 -0.78 1.88
N ILE A 93 11.01 -1.26 3.06
CA ILE A 93 10.84 -0.48 4.28
C ILE A 93 11.22 -1.33 5.48
N SER A 94 11.79 -0.71 6.52
CA SER A 94 12.13 -1.36 7.78
C SER A 94 11.44 -0.67 8.93
N VAL A 95 10.91 -1.43 9.87
CA VAL A 95 10.16 -0.93 11.03
C VAL A 95 10.76 -1.48 12.32
N PHE A 96 10.80 -0.62 13.33
CA PHE A 96 11.41 -0.90 14.63
C PHE A 96 10.47 -0.41 15.73
N PHE A 97 10.25 -1.21 16.74
CA PHE A 97 9.50 -0.82 17.93
C PHE A 97 10.39 0.06 18.79
N GLU A 98 10.31 1.35 18.60
CA GLU A 98 11.11 2.39 19.24
C GLU A 98 10.22 3.50 19.78
N PRO A 99 10.55 4.07 20.97
CA PRO A 99 9.82 5.22 21.48
C PRO A 99 10.04 6.45 20.59
N ILE A 100 9.03 7.33 20.59
CA ILE A 100 9.19 8.64 19.98
C ILE A 100 10.19 9.44 20.82
N PRO A 101 11.20 10.09 20.21
CA PRO A 101 12.12 10.96 20.92
C PRO A 101 11.35 12.09 21.63
N SER A 102 11.66 12.37 22.89
CA SER A 102 11.11 13.51 23.62
C SER A 102 11.45 14.80 22.88
N VAL A 103 10.45 15.53 22.44
CA VAL A 103 10.62 16.84 21.79
C VAL A 103 10.36 17.88 22.86
N GLY A 104 11.41 18.56 23.33
CA GLY A 104 11.37 19.74 24.20
C GLY A 104 10.30 19.81 25.31
N SER A 105 10.60 20.48 26.37
CA SER A 105 9.80 20.54 27.61
C SER A 105 8.37 21.15 27.53
N ASN A 106 7.89 21.50 26.36
CA ASN A 106 6.57 22.12 26.15
C ASN A 106 5.53 21.24 25.45
N ASP A 107 5.89 20.06 24.98
CA ASP A 107 4.90 19.15 24.38
C ASP A 107 4.21 18.35 25.49
N ARG A 108 3.11 18.91 26.04
CA ARG A 108 2.24 18.23 27.02
C ARG A 108 1.61 16.94 26.49
N THR A 109 1.78 16.66 25.19
CA THR A 109 1.35 15.39 24.59
C THR A 109 2.38 14.27 24.79
N ALA A 110 3.59 14.60 25.28
CA ALA A 110 4.66 13.60 25.55
C ALA A 110 4.46 12.79 26.83
N SER A 111 3.52 13.14 27.71
CA SER A 111 3.25 12.43 28.97
C SER A 111 1.93 11.64 29.04
N GLY A 112 1.21 11.53 27.91
CA GLY A 112 0.09 10.59 27.78
C GLY A 112 0.62 9.23 27.35
N ASP A 113 0.00 8.19 27.85
CA ASP A 113 0.16 6.79 27.48
C ASP A 113 0.14 6.63 25.95
N HIS A 114 1.27 6.96 25.32
CA HIS A 114 1.50 6.70 23.91
C HIS A 114 1.75 5.21 23.83
N GLY A 115 0.73 4.41 23.63
CA GLY A 115 0.82 3.00 23.40
C GLY A 115 2.09 2.57 22.62
N THR A 116 2.20 1.40 22.16
CA THR A 116 3.39 0.93 21.45
C THR A 116 3.67 1.78 20.22
N THR A 117 4.83 2.45 20.16
CA THR A 117 5.23 3.28 19.01
C THR A 117 6.20 2.56 18.11
N VAL A 118 6.11 2.79 16.81
CA VAL A 118 6.95 2.16 15.80
C VAL A 118 7.56 3.20 14.89
N ARG A 119 8.87 3.12 14.74
CA ARG A 119 9.62 3.93 13.77
C ARG A 119 9.85 3.16 12.49
N PHE A 120 9.52 3.73 11.35
CA PHE A 120 10.00 3.20 10.09
C PHE A 120 11.23 3.96 9.58
N ARG A 121 12.12 3.22 8.94
CA ARG A 121 13.41 3.71 8.45
C ARG A 121 13.73 3.08 7.10
N LYS A 122 14.73 3.65 6.40
CA LYS A 122 15.29 3.03 5.19
C LYS A 122 14.21 2.69 4.14
N PHE A 123 13.20 3.56 4.04
CA PHE A 123 12.17 3.43 3.02
C PHE A 123 12.71 3.86 1.66
N ALA A 124 12.75 2.94 0.73
CA ALA A 124 13.31 3.14 -0.60
C ALA A 124 12.43 2.50 -1.66
N CYS A 125 12.30 3.16 -2.81
CA CYS A 125 11.62 2.62 -3.99
C CYS A 125 12.52 2.87 -5.21
N HIS A 126 12.76 1.82 -5.99
CA HIS A 126 13.58 1.87 -7.18
C HIS A 126 13.08 2.97 -8.13
N PRO A 127 13.95 3.82 -8.72
CA PRO A 127 13.53 4.96 -9.53
C PRO A 127 12.55 4.62 -10.65
N GLU A 128 12.76 3.52 -11.36
CA GLU A 128 11.88 3.05 -12.44
C GLU A 128 10.45 2.70 -11.97
N PHE A 129 10.25 2.46 -10.69
CA PHE A 129 8.97 2.07 -10.10
C PHE A 129 8.33 3.15 -9.22
N GLN A 130 8.95 4.33 -9.17
CA GLN A 130 8.35 5.48 -8.48
C GLN A 130 7.13 6.01 -9.25
N GLY A 131 6.25 6.73 -8.55
CA GLY A 131 5.03 7.30 -9.16
C GLY A 131 3.90 6.30 -9.43
N GLN A 132 4.14 5.00 -9.28
CA GLN A 132 3.20 3.91 -9.64
C GLN A 132 2.40 3.37 -8.45
N GLY A 133 2.40 4.06 -7.30
CA GLY A 133 1.63 3.65 -6.11
C GLY A 133 2.30 2.60 -5.23
N ILE A 134 3.39 1.94 -5.68
CA ILE A 134 4.07 0.84 -4.98
C ILE A 134 4.54 1.27 -3.59
N GLY A 135 5.22 2.41 -3.48
CA GLY A 135 5.66 2.93 -2.18
C GLY A 135 4.49 3.20 -1.23
N THR A 136 3.36 3.70 -1.74
CA THR A 136 2.15 3.91 -0.93
C THR A 136 1.58 2.59 -0.41
N SER A 137 1.51 1.57 -1.27
CA SER A 137 1.03 0.24 -0.90
C SER A 137 1.94 -0.40 0.16
N LEU A 138 3.27 -0.29 0.00
CA LEU A 138 4.23 -0.81 0.96
C LEU A 138 4.15 -0.09 2.31
N LEU A 139 4.03 1.25 2.32
CA LEU A 139 3.88 2.03 3.55
C LEU A 139 2.61 1.63 4.32
N ARG A 140 1.47 1.49 3.62
CA ARG A 140 0.21 1.04 4.22
C ARG A 140 0.30 -0.37 4.77
N TYR A 141 0.91 -1.28 4.04
CA TYR A 141 1.12 -2.65 4.50
C TYR A 141 1.94 -2.69 5.79
N ALA A 142 3.06 -1.95 5.85
CA ALA A 142 3.89 -1.86 7.04
C ALA A 142 3.13 -1.25 8.23
N ALA A 143 2.33 -0.20 8.00
CA ALA A 143 1.49 0.40 9.03
C ALA A 143 0.45 -0.59 9.56
N SER A 144 -0.27 -1.28 8.68
CA SER A 144 -1.27 -2.31 9.05
C SER A 144 -0.62 -3.47 9.82
N TYR A 145 0.56 -3.93 9.42
CA TYR A 145 1.31 -4.94 10.17
C TYR A 145 1.64 -4.44 11.60
N CYS A 146 2.08 -3.19 11.73
CA CYS A 146 2.38 -2.61 13.05
C CYS A 146 1.12 -2.50 13.91
N THR A 147 -0.02 -2.09 13.34
CA THR A 147 -1.32 -2.08 14.03
C THR A 147 -1.68 -3.46 14.56
N SER A 148 -1.53 -4.52 13.76
CA SER A 148 -1.80 -5.90 14.18
C SER A 148 -0.87 -6.38 15.30
N LYS A 149 0.23 -5.68 15.57
CA LYS A 149 1.15 -5.89 16.69
C LYS A 149 0.89 -4.96 17.89
N GLY A 150 -0.23 -4.24 17.87
CA GLY A 150 -0.62 -3.33 18.94
C GLY A 150 0.07 -1.97 18.91
N ALA A 151 0.69 -1.60 17.79
CA ALA A 151 1.26 -0.26 17.65
C ALA A 151 0.15 0.77 17.46
N THR A 152 0.28 1.90 18.13
CA THR A 152 -0.68 3.01 18.07
C THR A 152 -0.14 4.22 17.34
N VAL A 153 1.19 4.33 17.20
CA VAL A 153 1.84 5.43 16.49
C VAL A 153 2.91 4.89 15.54
N PHE A 154 2.87 5.36 14.31
CA PHE A 154 3.84 5.05 13.26
C PHE A 154 4.57 6.33 12.85
N TRP A 155 5.90 6.38 12.98
CA TRP A 155 6.66 7.61 12.82
C TRP A 155 7.98 7.42 12.08
N CYS A 156 8.55 8.51 11.56
CA CYS A 156 9.87 8.50 10.93
C CYS A 156 10.57 9.87 11.02
N ASP A 157 11.88 9.86 10.74
CA ASP A 157 12.61 11.06 10.31
C ASP A 157 12.57 11.12 8.78
N ALA A 158 11.81 12.05 8.23
CA ALA A 158 11.70 12.28 6.81
C ALA A 158 12.63 13.43 6.36
N ARG A 159 13.27 13.30 5.19
CA ARG A 159 13.90 14.47 4.57
C ARG A 159 12.83 15.54 4.35
N LEU A 160 13.12 16.78 4.66
CA LEU A 160 12.15 17.88 4.51
C LEU A 160 11.58 17.94 3.08
N SER A 161 12.41 17.67 2.07
CA SER A 161 11.99 17.57 0.66
C SER A 161 10.95 16.48 0.37
N SER A 162 10.79 15.50 1.27
CA SER A 162 9.83 14.41 1.14
C SER A 162 8.61 14.57 2.05
N SER A 163 8.53 15.58 2.90
CA SER A 163 7.47 15.75 3.90
C SER A 163 6.08 15.78 3.26
N GLN A 164 5.92 16.54 2.17
CA GLN A 164 4.65 16.63 1.44
C GLN A 164 4.16 15.28 0.91
N TRP A 165 5.09 14.38 0.53
CA TRP A 165 4.71 13.04 0.10
C TRP A 165 4.09 12.24 1.24
N TYR A 166 4.63 12.37 2.46
CA TYR A 166 4.11 11.74 3.67
C TYR A 166 2.80 12.37 4.14
N GLU A 167 2.67 13.70 4.08
CA GLU A 167 1.44 14.41 4.44
C GLU A 167 0.24 13.94 3.61
N LYS A 168 0.42 13.77 2.29
CA LYS A 168 -0.60 13.21 1.40
C LYS A 168 -1.02 11.78 1.77
N ARG A 169 -0.33 11.13 2.70
CA ARG A 169 -0.58 9.75 3.18
C ARG A 169 -0.99 9.70 4.65
N GLY A 170 -1.34 10.87 5.20
CA GLY A 170 -1.90 10.99 6.54
C GLY A 170 -0.87 11.12 7.65
N LEU A 171 0.44 11.26 7.33
CA LEU A 171 1.40 11.61 8.35
C LEU A 171 1.39 13.13 8.58
N VAL A 172 1.57 13.53 9.82
CA VAL A 172 1.70 14.94 10.20
C VAL A 172 3.08 15.21 10.78
N PRO A 173 3.68 16.39 10.52
CA PRO A 173 4.94 16.77 11.13
C PRO A 173 4.77 16.98 12.63
N PHE A 174 5.82 16.74 13.39
CA PHE A 174 5.88 17.04 14.82
C PHE A 174 7.31 17.41 15.26
N GLY A 175 7.40 18.26 16.28
CA GLY A 175 8.68 18.81 16.74
C GLY A 175 9.33 19.75 15.73
N ASP A 176 10.57 20.15 16.05
CA ASP A 176 11.34 21.05 15.21
C ASP A 176 12.04 20.29 14.06
N THR A 177 12.38 21.00 12.98
CA THR A 177 13.27 20.47 11.96
C THR A 177 14.70 20.36 12.52
N PHE A 178 15.47 19.47 11.96
CA PHE A 178 16.85 19.22 12.39
C PHE A 178 17.71 18.73 11.22
N PHE A 179 19.02 18.85 11.39
CA PHE A 179 19.96 18.44 10.35
C PHE A 179 20.62 17.11 10.70
N LYS A 180 20.80 16.27 9.68
CA LYS A 180 21.74 15.16 9.66
C LYS A 180 22.74 15.45 8.57
N ASP A 181 23.97 15.72 8.95
CA ASP A 181 24.99 16.32 8.09
C ASP A 181 24.46 17.60 7.41
N THR A 182 24.36 17.62 6.09
CA THR A 182 23.87 18.76 5.30
C THR A 182 22.40 18.68 4.93
N VAL A 183 21.70 17.60 5.29
CA VAL A 183 20.31 17.36 4.89
C VAL A 183 19.36 17.72 6.02
N GLU A 184 18.36 18.54 5.70
CA GLU A 184 17.31 18.93 6.65
C GLU A 184 16.21 17.84 6.73
N TYR A 185 15.80 17.56 7.95
CA TYR A 185 14.79 16.55 8.29
C TYR A 185 13.68 17.14 9.13
N THR A 186 12.51 16.55 9.02
CA THR A 186 11.38 16.73 9.93
C THR A 186 10.91 15.37 10.45
N ARG A 187 10.38 15.31 11.67
CA ARG A 187 9.73 14.11 12.16
C ARG A 187 8.29 14.09 11.70
N MET A 188 7.86 12.93 11.23
CA MET A 188 6.50 12.71 10.75
C MET A 188 5.86 11.55 11.52
N LYS A 189 4.60 11.70 11.92
CA LYS A 189 3.84 10.63 12.59
C LYS A 189 2.42 10.49 12.06
N MET A 190 1.85 9.30 12.20
CA MET A 190 0.43 9.04 12.04
C MET A 190 -0.06 8.18 13.20
N MET A 191 -1.30 8.40 13.62
CA MET A 191 -1.97 7.51 14.56
C MET A 191 -2.45 6.27 13.80
N LEU A 192 -2.20 5.11 14.38
CA LEU A 192 -2.72 3.84 13.89
C LEU A 192 -4.01 3.55 14.64
N VAL A 193 -5.11 3.34 13.89
CA VAL A 193 -6.43 3.01 14.46
C VAL A 193 -6.73 1.57 14.06
N ASP A 194 -7.18 0.76 15.00
CA ASP A 194 -7.69 -0.56 14.69
C ASP A 194 -8.98 -0.40 13.87
N SER A 195 -8.98 -0.93 12.65
CA SER A 195 -10.13 -0.89 11.75
C SER A 195 -11.33 -1.75 12.20
N GLU A 196 -11.23 -2.41 13.36
CA GLU A 196 -12.31 -3.26 13.89
C GLU A 196 -13.31 -2.51 14.80
N ALA A 197 -13.10 -1.22 15.11
CA ALA A 197 -13.97 -0.46 16.02
C ALA A 197 -15.25 0.10 15.37
N ASP A 198 -15.35 0.15 14.05
CA ASP A 198 -16.50 0.76 13.35
C ASP A 198 -17.62 -0.24 12.98
N GLY A 199 -17.50 -1.51 13.35
CA GLY A 199 -18.47 -2.57 12.99
C GLY A 199 -19.63 -2.79 13.98
N GLN A 200 -19.70 -2.08 15.12
CA GLN A 200 -20.65 -2.44 16.20
C GLN A 200 -21.58 -1.31 16.66
N LEU A 201 -22.09 -0.51 15.71
CA LEU A 201 -23.17 0.43 15.99
C LEU A 201 -24.28 0.30 14.94
N GLY A 202 -25.09 -0.75 15.04
CA GLY A 202 -26.21 -0.90 14.11
C GLY A 202 -27.06 -2.15 14.31
N SER A 203 -27.51 -2.46 15.54
CA SER A 203 -28.61 -3.41 15.70
C SER A 203 -29.27 -3.28 17.07
N GLN A 204 -30.01 -2.20 17.26
CA GLN A 204 -31.12 -2.16 18.25
C GLN A 204 -32.29 -1.44 17.61
N CYS A 205 -33.02 -2.15 16.74
CA CYS A 205 -34.43 -1.81 16.48
C CYS A 205 -35.25 -2.51 17.54
N GLY A 206 -35.72 -1.71 18.53
CA GLY A 206 -36.67 -2.14 19.56
C GLY A 206 -37.99 -2.53 18.93
N VAL A 207 -38.44 -3.74 19.25
CA VAL A 207 -39.84 -4.14 19.11
C VAL A 207 -40.56 -3.65 20.37
N ALA A 208 -41.41 -2.66 20.20
CA ALA A 208 -42.40 -2.27 21.23
C ALA A 208 -43.71 -2.96 20.91
N SER A 209 -44.19 -3.71 21.86
CA SER A 209 -45.53 -4.30 21.93
C SER A 209 -46.56 -3.25 22.28
#